data_dd1f52eb1dff347a61a05a22c2c5819a
#
_entry.id   dd1f52eb1dff347a61a05a22c2c5819a
#
_cell.length_a   1.000
_cell.length_b   1.000
_cell.length_c   1.000
_cell.angle_alpha   90.00
_cell.angle_beta   90.00
_cell.angle_gamma   90.00
#
_symmetry.space_group_name_H-M   'P 1'
#
loop_
_entity.id
_entity.type
_entity.pdbx_description
1 polymer ?
#
loop_
_entity_poly.entity_id
_entity_poly.type
_entity_poly.pdbx_seq_one_letter_code
_entity_poly.pdbx_strand_id
1 'polypeptide(L)'
;DSWTSSARTPVSTGPVTVAEDNGFAALGLPERLVERLARDGITTPFPIQDATIPDALAGRDVLGRGQTGSGKTLAFGLPTLARLLADGSGRVPRRPRALVLVPTRELAMQVSDALEPLVHVVGMRHKLVAGGLSYTTQISALERGIDLLIATPGRLIDLLDRGAVELGSIQVAILDEADHMAEMGFLPEVTRILDDVPEGGQRLL
;
A
#
# COMPACT_ATOMS: atom_id res chain seq x y z
N ASP A 1 -34.11 -37.02 -19.72
CA ASP A 1 -33.29 -36.84 -18.50
C ASP A 1 -31.83 -36.57 -18.93
N SER A 2 -31.54 -35.33 -19.27
CA SER A 2 -30.20 -34.89 -19.62
C SER A 2 -29.51 -34.40 -18.35
N TRP A 3 -28.60 -35.21 -17.83
CA TRP A 3 -27.67 -34.81 -16.82
C TRP A 3 -26.52 -34.10 -17.51
N THR A 4 -26.53 -32.78 -17.54
CA THR A 4 -25.35 -31.99 -17.90
C THR A 4 -24.41 -31.99 -16.70
N SER A 5 -23.41 -32.84 -16.79
CA SER A 5 -22.25 -32.79 -15.92
C SER A 5 -21.57 -31.42 -16.12
N SER A 6 -21.66 -30.54 -15.14
CA SER A 6 -20.84 -29.33 -15.14
C SER A 6 -19.40 -29.79 -14.90
N ALA A 7 -18.62 -29.87 -15.96
CA ALA A 7 -17.20 -30.09 -15.86
C ALA A 7 -16.59 -28.94 -15.05
N ARG A 8 -16.11 -29.25 -13.84
CA ARG A 8 -15.24 -28.32 -13.12
C ARG A 8 -14.00 -28.12 -13.98
N THR A 9 -13.82 -26.93 -14.47
CA THR A 9 -12.58 -26.53 -15.13
C THR A 9 -11.43 -26.81 -14.17
N PRO A 10 -10.41 -27.57 -14.56
CA PRO A 10 -9.28 -27.81 -13.68
C PRO A 10 -8.62 -26.47 -13.36
N VAL A 11 -8.43 -26.22 -12.08
CA VAL A 11 -7.65 -25.05 -11.62
C VAL A 11 -6.24 -25.23 -12.17
N SER A 12 -5.89 -24.41 -13.14
CA SER A 12 -4.55 -24.40 -13.70
C SER A 12 -3.55 -24.06 -12.59
N THR A 13 -2.65 -24.98 -12.29
CA THR A 13 -1.54 -24.77 -11.37
C THR A 13 -0.34 -24.10 -12.03
N GLY A 14 -0.46 -23.75 -13.32
CA GLY A 14 0.56 -23.00 -14.07
C GLY A 14 0.52 -21.49 -13.81
N PRO A 15 1.51 -20.75 -14.33
CA PRO A 15 1.47 -19.29 -14.27
C PRO A 15 0.20 -18.78 -14.93
N VAL A 16 -0.51 -17.89 -14.24
CA VAL A 16 -1.73 -17.28 -14.78
C VAL A 16 -1.32 -16.40 -15.95
N THR A 17 -1.79 -16.75 -17.15
CA THR A 17 -1.61 -15.89 -18.32
C THR A 17 -2.55 -14.70 -18.19
N VAL A 18 -1.98 -13.50 -18.14
CA VAL A 18 -2.77 -12.28 -18.12
C VAL A 18 -3.38 -12.07 -19.50
N ALA A 19 -4.70 -11.89 -19.58
CA ALA A 19 -5.37 -11.59 -20.83
C ALA A 19 -4.88 -10.25 -21.40
N GLU A 20 -4.72 -10.16 -22.71
CA GLU A 20 -4.25 -8.93 -23.38
C GLU A 20 -5.14 -7.71 -23.13
N ASP A 21 -6.42 -7.94 -22.82
CA ASP A 21 -7.41 -6.90 -22.48
C ASP A 21 -7.50 -6.58 -21.00
N ASN A 22 -6.56 -7.08 -20.18
CA ASN A 22 -6.54 -6.78 -18.74
C ASN A 22 -6.27 -5.29 -18.51
N GLY A 23 -7.22 -4.61 -17.85
CA GLY A 23 -7.14 -3.17 -17.63
C GLY A 23 -5.98 -2.74 -16.76
N PHE A 24 -5.55 -3.55 -15.80
CA PHE A 24 -4.38 -3.25 -14.96
C PHE A 24 -3.07 -3.40 -15.72
N ALA A 25 -2.98 -4.37 -16.61
CA ALA A 25 -1.81 -4.53 -17.49
C ALA A 25 -1.66 -3.30 -18.41
N ALA A 26 -2.77 -2.79 -18.93
CA ALA A 26 -2.79 -1.60 -19.78
C ALA A 26 -2.33 -0.33 -19.04
N LEU A 27 -2.42 -0.28 -17.70
CA LEU A 27 -1.93 0.84 -16.89
C LEU A 27 -0.41 0.84 -16.69
N GLY A 28 0.29 -0.22 -17.10
CA GLY A 28 1.74 -0.31 -16.99
C GLY A 28 2.26 -0.82 -15.66
N LEU A 29 1.42 -1.50 -14.88
CA LEU A 29 1.83 -2.14 -13.63
C LEU A 29 2.73 -3.35 -13.87
N PRO A 30 3.65 -3.68 -12.94
CA PRO A 30 4.45 -4.89 -13.02
C PRO A 30 3.59 -6.15 -13.18
N GLU A 31 4.05 -7.07 -14.00
CA GLU A 31 3.33 -8.31 -14.31
C GLU A 31 2.95 -9.12 -13.08
N ARG A 32 3.86 -9.20 -12.10
CA ARG A 32 3.61 -9.92 -10.84
C ARG A 32 2.39 -9.38 -10.07
N LEU A 33 2.22 -8.06 -10.06
CA LEU A 33 1.06 -7.43 -9.43
C LEU A 33 -0.21 -7.72 -10.20
N VAL A 34 -0.17 -7.59 -11.52
CA VAL A 34 -1.32 -7.86 -12.41
C VAL A 34 -1.76 -9.32 -12.29
N GLU A 35 -0.83 -10.25 -12.31
CA GLU A 35 -1.11 -11.68 -12.14
C GLU A 35 -1.72 -12.00 -10.78
N ARG A 36 -1.21 -11.40 -9.71
CA ARG A 36 -1.74 -11.64 -8.38
C ARG A 36 -3.17 -11.11 -8.23
N LEU A 37 -3.46 -9.92 -8.77
CA LEU A 37 -4.81 -9.38 -8.83
C LEU A 37 -5.76 -10.29 -9.62
N ALA A 38 -5.30 -10.78 -10.77
CA ALA A 38 -6.10 -11.69 -11.60
C ALA A 38 -6.45 -12.99 -10.89
N ARG A 39 -5.55 -13.54 -10.07
CA ARG A 39 -5.83 -14.73 -9.23
C ARG A 39 -6.96 -14.48 -8.24
N ASP A 40 -7.08 -13.26 -7.75
CA ASP A 40 -8.15 -12.84 -6.83
C ASP A 40 -9.42 -12.37 -7.58
N GLY A 41 -9.47 -12.53 -8.91
CA GLY A 41 -10.60 -12.12 -9.73
C GLY A 41 -10.66 -10.63 -10.03
N ILE A 42 -9.58 -9.91 -9.76
CA ILE A 42 -9.49 -8.45 -9.96
C ILE A 42 -8.78 -8.19 -11.29
N THR A 43 -9.57 -7.95 -12.33
CA THR A 43 -9.05 -7.79 -13.70
C THR A 43 -9.44 -6.47 -14.34
N THR A 44 -10.47 -5.80 -13.81
CA THR A 44 -10.97 -4.53 -14.33
C THR A 44 -10.79 -3.44 -13.28
N PRO A 45 -10.02 -2.38 -13.56
CA PRO A 45 -9.86 -1.28 -12.63
C PRO A 45 -11.17 -0.54 -12.37
N PHE A 46 -11.40 -0.11 -11.12
CA PHE A 46 -12.41 0.88 -10.84
C PHE A 46 -12.03 2.25 -11.42
N PRO A 47 -13.01 3.15 -11.66
CA PRO A 47 -12.73 4.48 -12.23
C PRO A 47 -11.65 5.25 -11.48
N ILE A 48 -11.63 5.19 -10.14
CA ILE A 48 -10.60 5.87 -9.34
C ILE A 48 -9.21 5.28 -9.59
N GLN A 49 -9.11 4.00 -9.86
CA GLN A 49 -7.84 3.34 -10.18
C GLN A 49 -7.34 3.76 -11.56
N ASP A 50 -8.20 3.76 -12.57
CA ASP A 50 -7.86 4.24 -13.91
C ASP A 50 -7.40 5.70 -13.90
N ALA A 51 -8.05 6.54 -13.10
CA ALA A 51 -7.72 7.96 -13.00
C ALA A 51 -6.42 8.24 -12.22
N THR A 52 -6.11 7.41 -11.23
CA THR A 52 -5.03 7.66 -10.25
C THR A 52 -3.72 6.98 -10.62
N ILE A 53 -3.79 5.72 -11.02
CA ILE A 53 -2.58 4.88 -11.19
C ILE A 53 -1.59 5.47 -12.19
N PRO A 54 -1.98 5.96 -13.38
CA PRO A 54 -1.01 6.51 -14.34
C PRO A 54 -0.20 7.67 -13.78
N ASP A 55 -0.84 8.64 -13.12
CA ASP A 55 -0.16 9.78 -12.52
C ASP A 55 0.73 9.36 -11.35
N ALA A 56 0.26 8.45 -10.52
CA ALA A 56 1.02 7.95 -9.38
C ALA A 56 2.25 7.14 -9.84
N LEU A 57 2.14 6.33 -10.91
CA LEU A 57 3.27 5.62 -11.51
C LEU A 57 4.32 6.59 -12.07
N ALA A 58 3.89 7.73 -12.61
CA ALA A 58 4.79 8.76 -13.11
C ALA A 58 5.50 9.56 -12.00
N GLY A 59 5.20 9.27 -10.74
CA GLY A 59 5.81 9.95 -9.60
C GLY A 59 5.15 11.26 -9.20
N ARG A 60 4.01 11.58 -9.78
CA ARG A 60 3.27 12.81 -9.46
C ARG A 60 2.53 12.68 -8.15
N ASP A 61 2.37 13.80 -7.47
CA ASP A 61 1.44 13.89 -6.36
C ASP A 61 0.01 13.75 -6.89
N VAL A 62 -0.83 13.02 -6.17
CA VAL A 62 -2.21 12.77 -6.57
C VAL A 62 -3.15 13.07 -5.42
N LEU A 63 -4.21 13.82 -5.72
CA LEU A 63 -5.33 14.01 -4.83
C LEU A 63 -6.51 13.17 -5.35
N GLY A 64 -6.73 12.01 -4.71
CA GLY A 64 -7.83 11.11 -5.04
C GLY A 64 -9.08 11.49 -4.27
N ARG A 65 -10.11 11.96 -4.98
CA ARG A 65 -11.43 12.17 -4.40
C ARG A 65 -12.27 10.93 -4.64
N GLY A 66 -12.49 10.16 -3.60
CA GLY A 66 -13.31 8.96 -3.68
C GLY A 66 -13.86 8.60 -2.32
N GLN A 67 -15.01 7.94 -2.33
CA GLN A 67 -15.57 7.40 -1.11
C GLN A 67 -14.71 6.25 -0.60
N THR A 68 -14.61 6.15 0.72
CA THR A 68 -13.97 5.07 1.46
C THR A 68 -14.35 3.69 0.91
N GLY A 69 -13.37 2.82 0.77
CA GLY A 69 -13.57 1.40 0.54
C GLY A 69 -13.72 0.96 -0.92
N SER A 70 -13.78 1.87 -1.88
CA SER A 70 -14.02 1.52 -3.29
C SER A 70 -12.75 1.51 -4.13
N GLY A 71 -11.77 0.69 -3.75
CA GLY A 71 -10.57 0.49 -4.53
C GLY A 71 -9.51 1.58 -4.38
N LYS A 72 -9.68 2.52 -3.45
CA LYS A 72 -8.70 3.60 -3.19
C LYS A 72 -7.38 3.05 -2.66
N THR A 73 -7.43 2.01 -1.83
CA THR A 73 -6.23 1.35 -1.32
C THR A 73 -5.37 0.81 -2.45
N LEU A 74 -5.97 0.15 -3.44
CA LEU A 74 -5.26 -0.33 -4.62
C LEU A 74 -4.83 0.81 -5.54
N ALA A 75 -5.65 1.86 -5.67
CA ALA A 75 -5.32 3.02 -6.50
C ALA A 75 -4.01 3.68 -6.08
N PHE A 76 -3.71 3.70 -4.79
CA PHE A 76 -2.47 4.24 -4.23
C PHE A 76 -1.42 3.17 -3.96
N GLY A 77 -1.81 2.00 -3.48
CA GLY A 77 -0.90 0.92 -3.11
C GLY A 77 -0.19 0.30 -4.30
N LEU A 78 -0.89 0.05 -5.39
CA LEU A 78 -0.29 -0.55 -6.58
C LEU A 78 0.83 0.30 -7.20
N PRO A 79 0.64 1.60 -7.48
CA PRO A 79 1.73 2.40 -8.01
C PRO A 79 2.86 2.58 -7.00
N THR A 80 2.59 2.60 -5.71
CA THR A 80 3.62 2.66 -4.67
C THR A 80 4.52 1.43 -4.73
N LEU A 81 3.95 0.23 -4.74
CA LEU A 81 4.72 -1.01 -4.85
C LEU A 81 5.50 -1.08 -6.16
N ALA A 82 4.89 -0.65 -7.27
CA ALA A 82 5.54 -0.61 -8.58
C ALA A 82 6.76 0.31 -8.57
N ARG A 83 6.65 1.48 -7.96
CA ARG A 83 7.76 2.43 -7.84
C ARG A 83 8.88 1.92 -6.95
N LEU A 84 8.55 1.31 -5.82
CA LEU A 84 9.54 0.71 -4.94
C LEU A 84 10.28 -0.45 -5.63
N LEU A 85 9.57 -1.24 -6.42
CA LEU A 85 10.16 -2.34 -7.19
C LEU A 85 11.12 -1.80 -8.26
N ALA A 86 10.74 -0.76 -8.98
CA ALA A 86 11.56 -0.13 -10.02
C ALA A 86 12.82 0.53 -9.45
N ASP A 87 12.73 1.13 -8.27
CA ASP A 87 13.86 1.77 -7.59
C ASP A 87 14.93 0.74 -7.19
N GLY A 88 14.54 -0.47 -6.81
CA GLY A 88 15.45 -1.57 -6.55
C GLY A 88 16.34 -1.42 -5.32
N SER A 89 16.19 -0.38 -4.51
CA SER A 89 16.94 -0.25 -3.26
C SER A 89 16.50 -1.32 -2.25
N GLY A 90 17.47 -1.88 -1.55
CA GLY A 90 17.22 -2.88 -0.53
C GLY A 90 16.62 -2.30 0.75
N ARG A 91 16.11 -3.19 1.59
CA ARG A 91 15.63 -2.81 2.92
C ARG A 91 16.78 -2.36 3.81
N VAL A 92 16.56 -1.29 4.53
CA VAL A 92 17.50 -0.77 5.53
C VAL A 92 16.82 -0.81 6.90
N PRO A 93 17.49 -1.31 7.95
CA PRO A 93 16.93 -1.30 9.29
C PRO A 93 16.43 0.09 9.69
N ARG A 94 15.22 0.15 10.27
CA ARG A 94 14.57 1.36 10.75
C ARG A 94 14.24 2.43 9.71
N ARG A 95 14.47 2.16 8.43
CA ARG A 95 14.24 3.12 7.33
C ARG A 95 13.27 2.55 6.28
N PRO A 96 11.95 2.61 6.53
CA PRO A 96 10.99 2.22 5.51
C PRO A 96 11.08 3.14 4.29
N ARG A 97 10.64 2.63 3.15
CA ARG A 97 10.70 3.30 1.85
C ARG A 97 9.37 3.94 1.44
N ALA A 98 8.28 3.44 1.99
CA ALA A 98 6.94 4.00 1.78
C ALA A 98 6.14 3.98 3.08
N LEU A 99 5.25 4.95 3.20
CA LEU A 99 4.40 5.13 4.38
C LEU A 99 2.94 5.24 3.95
N VAL A 100 2.06 4.49 4.63
CA VAL A 100 0.60 4.70 4.59
C VAL A 100 0.15 5.15 5.97
N LEU A 101 -0.41 6.34 6.03
CA LEU A 101 -0.92 6.91 7.26
C LEU A 101 -2.44 6.88 7.26
N VAL A 102 -3.04 6.31 8.30
CA VAL A 102 -4.48 6.13 8.45
C VAL A 102 -4.93 6.52 9.86
N PRO A 103 -6.19 6.96 10.05
CA PRO A 103 -6.63 7.49 11.34
C PRO A 103 -6.82 6.44 12.43
N THR A 104 -7.17 5.20 12.10
CA THR A 104 -7.53 4.18 13.10
C THR A 104 -6.82 2.86 12.84
N ARG A 105 -6.67 2.07 13.92
CA ARG A 105 -6.12 0.71 13.82
C ARG A 105 -6.93 -0.17 12.88
N GLU A 106 -8.25 -0.07 12.91
CA GLU A 106 -9.15 -0.87 12.06
C GLU A 106 -8.92 -0.57 10.58
N LEU A 107 -8.78 0.69 10.20
CA LEU A 107 -8.45 1.09 8.83
C LEU A 107 -7.04 0.64 8.44
N ALA A 108 -6.08 0.72 9.37
CA ALA A 108 -4.73 0.21 9.12
C ALA A 108 -4.72 -1.29 8.86
N MET A 109 -5.53 -2.06 9.60
CA MET A 109 -5.67 -3.50 9.38
C MET A 109 -6.29 -3.81 8.01
N GLN A 110 -7.32 -3.06 7.59
CA GLN A 110 -7.93 -3.20 6.27
C GLN A 110 -6.92 -2.94 5.15
N VAL A 111 -6.12 -1.90 5.27
CA VAL A 111 -5.06 -1.58 4.30
C VAL A 111 -4.01 -2.70 4.27
N SER A 112 -3.58 -3.16 5.43
CA SER A 112 -2.62 -4.26 5.54
C SER A 112 -3.13 -5.52 4.88
N ASP A 113 -4.36 -5.91 5.16
CA ASP A 113 -4.97 -7.12 4.58
C ASP A 113 -5.09 -7.01 3.05
N ALA A 114 -5.47 -5.84 2.55
CA ALA A 114 -5.60 -5.62 1.11
C ALA A 114 -4.25 -5.65 0.37
N LEU A 115 -3.19 -5.14 0.98
CA LEU A 115 -1.88 -5.03 0.35
C LEU A 115 -0.97 -6.23 0.60
N GLU A 116 -1.21 -7.03 1.64
CA GLU A 116 -0.34 -8.15 2.01
C GLU A 116 -0.03 -9.11 0.86
N PRO A 117 -1.02 -9.64 0.10
CA PRO A 117 -0.70 -10.55 -1.01
C PRO A 117 0.15 -9.88 -2.09
N LEU A 118 -0.05 -8.60 -2.32
CA LEU A 118 0.69 -7.82 -3.32
C LEU A 118 2.11 -7.52 -2.88
N VAL A 119 2.30 -7.14 -1.63
CA VAL A 119 3.62 -6.95 -1.01
C VAL A 119 4.42 -8.24 -1.07
N HIS A 120 3.78 -9.35 -0.73
CA HIS A 120 4.41 -10.67 -0.73
C HIS A 120 4.88 -11.10 -2.13
N VAL A 121 4.04 -10.92 -3.14
CA VAL A 121 4.35 -11.39 -4.50
C VAL A 121 5.52 -10.65 -5.15
N VAL A 122 5.79 -9.42 -4.72
CA VAL A 122 6.95 -8.64 -5.18
C VAL A 122 8.16 -8.76 -4.26
N GLY A 123 8.12 -9.67 -3.27
CA GLY A 123 9.25 -9.95 -2.39
C GLY A 123 9.56 -8.87 -1.38
N MET A 124 8.59 -8.03 -1.06
CA MET A 124 8.72 -6.95 -0.09
C MET A 124 8.20 -7.34 1.29
N ARG A 125 8.45 -6.49 2.27
CA ARG A 125 7.96 -6.63 3.64
C ARG A 125 7.21 -5.38 4.07
N HIS A 126 6.14 -5.60 4.82
CA HIS A 126 5.37 -4.50 5.41
C HIS A 126 5.16 -4.75 6.91
N LYS A 127 4.86 -3.69 7.62
CA LYS A 127 4.47 -3.77 9.04
C LYS A 127 3.43 -2.72 9.35
N LEU A 128 2.45 -3.13 10.15
CA LEU A 128 1.44 -2.24 10.71
C LEU A 128 1.87 -1.83 12.11
N VAL A 129 1.93 -0.51 12.36
CA VAL A 129 2.19 0.05 13.68
C VAL A 129 1.01 0.91 14.11
N ALA A 130 0.37 0.51 15.20
CA ALA A 130 -0.83 1.15 15.71
C ALA A 130 -0.92 1.00 17.22
N GLY A 131 -1.67 1.87 17.86
CA GLY A 131 -1.97 1.78 19.29
C GLY A 131 -2.70 0.50 19.63
N GLY A 132 -2.51 0.00 20.86
CA GLY A 132 -3.11 -1.23 21.34
C GLY A 132 -2.37 -2.52 20.95
N LEU A 133 -1.32 -2.42 20.16
CA LEU A 133 -0.46 -3.54 19.78
C LEU A 133 0.90 -3.44 20.48
N SER A 134 1.62 -4.58 20.56
CA SER A 134 2.90 -4.65 21.26
C SER A 134 3.98 -3.79 20.62
N TYR A 135 4.61 -2.93 21.40
CA TYR A 135 5.81 -2.17 20.98
C TYR A 135 6.96 -3.08 20.56
N THR A 136 7.22 -4.11 21.34
CA THR A 136 8.35 -5.01 21.08
C THR A 136 8.28 -5.64 19.71
N THR A 137 7.11 -6.12 19.31
CA THR A 137 6.91 -6.73 17.98
C THR A 137 7.09 -5.70 16.86
N GLN A 138 6.58 -4.50 17.04
CA GLN A 138 6.69 -3.42 16.06
C GLN A 138 8.15 -2.97 15.91
N ILE A 139 8.84 -2.71 17.01
CA ILE A 139 10.24 -2.30 17.01
C ILE A 139 11.12 -3.39 16.38
N SER A 140 10.90 -4.64 16.74
CA SER A 140 11.65 -5.77 16.19
C SER A 140 11.51 -5.87 14.65
N ALA A 141 10.30 -5.68 14.12
CA ALA A 141 10.09 -5.68 12.68
C ALA A 141 10.79 -4.51 11.98
N LEU A 142 10.75 -3.33 12.59
CA LEU A 142 11.43 -2.13 12.07
C LEU A 142 12.95 -2.30 12.06
N GLU A 143 13.52 -2.90 13.10
CA GLU A 143 14.95 -3.18 13.18
C GLU A 143 15.42 -4.19 12.12
N ARG A 144 14.57 -5.15 11.75
CA ARG A 144 14.89 -6.09 10.66
C ARG A 144 14.79 -5.46 9.29
N GLY A 145 14.11 -4.33 9.16
CA GLY A 145 13.87 -3.62 7.92
C GLY A 145 12.57 -4.02 7.24
N ILE A 146 11.83 -3.01 6.84
CA ILE A 146 10.58 -3.15 6.07
C ILE A 146 10.59 -2.16 4.91
N ASP A 147 9.83 -2.48 3.86
CA ASP A 147 9.67 -1.60 2.70
C ASP A 147 8.49 -0.65 2.90
N LEU A 148 7.37 -1.17 3.37
CA LEU A 148 6.12 -0.44 3.53
C LEU A 148 5.71 -0.40 5.00
N LEU A 149 5.54 0.81 5.52
CA LEU A 149 5.04 1.05 6.87
C LEU A 149 3.59 1.54 6.79
N ILE A 150 2.69 0.83 7.48
CA ILE A 150 1.29 1.24 7.63
C ILE A 150 1.11 1.66 9.09
N ALA A 151 0.68 2.90 9.32
CA ALA A 151 0.73 3.47 10.66
C ALA A 151 -0.47 4.34 10.99
N THR A 152 -0.83 4.35 12.27
CA THR A 152 -1.65 5.41 12.87
C THR A 152 -0.74 6.50 13.43
N PRO A 153 -1.16 7.79 13.40
CA PRO A 153 -0.28 8.91 13.72
C PRO A 153 0.36 8.85 15.12
N GLY A 154 -0.43 8.58 16.15
CA GLY A 154 0.06 8.59 17.52
C GLY A 154 1.16 7.57 17.81
N ARG A 155 0.97 6.31 17.37
CA ARG A 155 1.97 5.26 17.55
C ARG A 155 3.22 5.53 16.71
N LEU A 156 3.06 6.06 15.51
CA LEU A 156 4.22 6.39 14.66
C LEU A 156 5.08 7.47 15.32
N ILE A 157 4.47 8.53 15.86
CA ILE A 157 5.21 9.58 16.57
C ILE A 157 5.96 9.00 17.77
N ASP A 158 5.33 8.13 18.54
CA ASP A 158 5.97 7.49 19.68
C ASP A 158 7.19 6.66 19.25
N LEU A 159 7.11 5.94 18.16
CA LEU A 159 8.23 5.19 17.60
C LEU A 159 9.33 6.10 17.04
N LEU A 160 8.96 7.23 16.45
CA LEU A 160 9.92 8.25 16.01
C LEU A 160 10.68 8.84 17.21
N ASP A 161 9.97 9.16 18.29
CA ASP A 161 10.57 9.72 19.51
C ASP A 161 11.52 8.71 20.19
N ARG A 162 11.24 7.44 20.08
CA ARG A 162 12.10 6.37 20.58
C ARG A 162 13.31 6.06 19.68
N GLY A 163 13.39 6.67 18.51
CA GLY A 163 14.42 6.37 17.52
C GLY A 163 14.29 4.99 16.88
N ALA A 164 13.10 4.38 16.99
CA ALA A 164 12.85 3.04 16.42
C ALA A 164 12.59 3.06 14.91
N VAL A 165 12.28 4.22 14.35
CA VAL A 165 12.00 4.42 12.93
C VAL A 165 12.48 5.80 12.49
N GLU A 166 12.95 5.89 11.26
CA GLU A 166 13.37 7.12 10.60
C GLU A 166 12.64 7.24 9.25
N LEU A 167 12.17 8.43 8.92
CA LEU A 167 11.37 8.67 7.71
C LEU A 167 12.15 9.31 6.55
N GLY A 168 13.46 9.47 6.72
CA GLY A 168 14.31 10.13 5.73
C GLY A 168 14.47 9.37 4.41
N SER A 169 14.10 8.10 4.35
CA SER A 169 14.14 7.27 3.14
C SER A 169 12.77 7.05 2.48
N ILE A 170 11.72 7.67 3.01
CA ILE A 170 10.37 7.57 2.43
C ILE A 170 10.35 8.23 1.05
N GLN A 171 9.96 7.45 0.05
CA GLN A 171 9.80 7.91 -1.33
C GLN A 171 8.36 8.26 -1.67
N VAL A 172 7.41 7.57 -1.03
CA VAL A 172 5.97 7.75 -1.22
C VAL A 172 5.29 7.78 0.13
N ALA A 173 4.53 8.83 0.39
CA ALA A 173 3.66 8.95 1.56
C ALA A 173 2.19 8.98 1.11
N ILE A 174 1.42 8.02 1.59
CA ILE A 174 -0.01 7.91 1.35
C ILE A 174 -0.75 8.35 2.61
N LEU A 175 -1.63 9.34 2.47
CA LEU A 175 -2.53 9.75 3.53
C LEU A 175 -3.94 9.25 3.18
N ASP A 176 -4.30 8.10 3.72
CA ASP A 176 -5.63 7.54 3.52
C ASP A 176 -6.58 8.12 4.57
N GLU A 177 -7.76 8.56 4.13
CA GLU A 177 -8.72 9.22 5.01
C GLU A 177 -8.17 10.54 5.61
N ALA A 178 -7.49 11.37 4.81
CA ALA A 178 -6.91 12.62 5.26
C ALA A 178 -7.93 13.55 5.92
N ASP A 179 -9.15 13.65 5.36
CA ASP A 179 -10.25 14.44 5.93
C ASP A 179 -10.67 13.92 7.31
N HIS A 180 -10.74 12.60 7.47
CA HIS A 180 -11.08 11.97 8.73
C HIS A 180 -10.00 12.24 9.81
N MET A 181 -8.73 12.17 9.43
CA MET A 181 -7.63 12.54 10.35
C MET A 181 -7.75 13.99 10.80
N ALA A 182 -8.10 14.91 9.90
CA ALA A 182 -8.34 16.30 10.22
C ALA A 182 -9.51 16.48 11.19
N GLU A 183 -10.63 15.81 10.92
CA GLU A 183 -11.84 15.83 11.78
C GLU A 183 -11.56 15.28 13.17
N MET A 184 -10.71 14.25 13.29
CA MET A 184 -10.30 13.67 14.56
C MET A 184 -9.28 14.52 15.33
N GLY A 185 -8.81 15.63 14.76
CA GLY A 185 -7.83 16.51 15.38
C GLY A 185 -6.39 16.07 15.24
N PHE A 186 -6.07 15.20 14.26
CA PHE A 186 -4.72 14.66 14.07
C PHE A 186 -3.83 15.52 13.16
N LEU A 187 -4.27 16.70 12.74
CA LEU A 187 -3.46 17.57 11.88
C LEU A 187 -2.08 17.89 12.44
N PRO A 188 -1.92 18.22 13.74
CA PRO A 188 -0.58 18.47 14.29
C PRO A 188 0.34 17.25 14.16
N GLU A 189 -0.16 16.05 14.45
CA GLU A 189 0.61 14.81 14.36
C GLU A 189 0.97 14.47 12.91
N VAL A 190 0.01 14.61 12.00
CA VAL A 190 0.23 14.38 10.58
C VAL A 190 1.27 15.36 10.03
N THR A 191 1.17 16.63 10.38
CA THR A 191 2.13 17.66 9.98
C THR A 191 3.53 17.33 10.46
N ARG A 192 3.67 16.94 11.72
CA ARG A 192 4.95 16.54 12.28
C ARG A 192 5.56 15.35 11.53
N ILE A 193 4.76 14.34 11.23
CA ILE A 193 5.21 13.15 10.48
C ILE A 193 5.68 13.54 9.09
N LEU A 194 4.91 14.37 8.38
CA LEU A 194 5.26 14.81 7.03
C LEU A 194 6.50 15.70 7.00
N ASP A 195 6.78 16.45 8.08
CA ASP A 195 8.00 17.24 8.19
C ASP A 195 9.26 16.37 8.22
N ASP A 196 9.16 15.13 8.69
CA ASP A 196 10.26 14.16 8.69
C ASP A 196 10.40 13.41 7.36
N VAL A 197 9.41 13.49 6.48
CA VAL A 197 9.44 12.91 5.15
C VAL A 197 10.14 13.87 4.18
N PRO A 198 11.03 13.39 3.28
CA PRO A 198 11.70 14.27 2.33
C PRO A 198 10.72 15.08 1.47
N GLU A 199 11.02 16.37 1.27
CA GLU A 199 10.16 17.28 0.47
C GLU A 199 9.99 16.82 -0.97
N GLY A 200 11.00 16.18 -1.56
CA GLY A 200 10.94 15.63 -2.91
C GLY A 200 10.16 14.32 -3.02
N GLY A 201 9.68 13.77 -1.91
CA GLY A 201 8.90 12.55 -1.88
C GLY A 201 7.50 12.73 -2.45
N GLN A 202 7.00 11.70 -3.10
CA GLN A 202 5.63 11.69 -3.65
C GLN A 202 4.59 11.63 -2.53
N ARG A 203 3.51 12.35 -2.69
CA ARG A 203 2.37 12.35 -1.75
C ARG A 203 1.08 12.00 -2.46
N LEU A 204 0.39 11.01 -1.91
CA LEU A 204 -0.91 10.53 -2.40
C LEU A 204 -1.95 10.72 -1.28
N LEU A 205 -2.99 11.45 -1.59
CA LEU A 205 -4.04 11.78 -0.61
C LEU A 205 -5.42 11.31 -1.09
#